data_e1e19df20730651a7829cfbe0a4234ed
#
_entry.id   e1e19df20730651a7829cfbe0a4234ed
#
_cell.length_a   1.000
_cell.length_b   1.000
_cell.length_c   1.000
_cell.angle_alpha   90.00
_cell.angle_beta   90.00
_cell.angle_gamma   90.00
#
_symmetry.space_group_name_H-M   'P 1'
#
loop_
_entity.id
_entity.type
_entity.pdbx_description
1 polymer ?
#
loop_
_entity_poly.entity_id
_entity_poly.type
_entity_poly.pdbx_seq_one_letter_code
_entity_poly.pdbx_strand_id
1 'polypeptide(L)' 'MTKQEINEFIEKMEEIGDVWTEEQVNDVYGDSSFEDALADRQSSLDHMSDIISKVIDK' A
#
# COMPACT_ATOMS: atom_id res chain seq x y z
N MET A 1 4.12 6.70 -11.82
CA MET A 1 3.80 7.72 -10.80
C MET A 1 4.77 8.88 -10.83
N THR A 2 4.31 10.07 -10.52
CA THR A 2 5.20 11.22 -10.37
C THR A 2 5.94 11.13 -9.04
N LYS A 3 6.98 11.93 -8.88
CA LYS A 3 7.73 11.93 -7.63
C LYS A 3 6.86 12.30 -6.42
N GLN A 4 5.95 13.24 -6.62
CA GLN A 4 5.01 13.64 -5.58
C GLN A 4 4.08 12.49 -5.20
N GLU A 5 3.59 11.76 -6.19
CA GLU A 5 2.74 10.60 -5.97
C GLU A 5 3.48 9.48 -5.23
N ILE A 6 4.73 9.28 -5.58
CA ILE A 6 5.57 8.28 -4.90
C ILE A 6 5.72 8.64 -3.42
N ASN A 7 5.98 9.91 -3.13
CA ASN A 7 6.10 10.37 -1.75
C ASN A 7 4.80 10.22 -0.98
N GLU A 8 3.68 10.54 -1.60
CA GLU A 8 2.37 10.36 -0.97
C GLU A 8 2.07 8.89 -0.72
N PHE A 9 2.43 8.03 -1.64
CA PHE A 9 2.28 6.59 -1.47
C PHE A 9 3.06 6.10 -0.26
N ILE A 10 4.33 6.51 -0.16
CA ILE A 10 5.19 6.12 0.95
C ILE A 10 4.60 6.58 2.28
N GLU A 11 4.12 7.82 2.31
CA GLU A 11 3.54 8.40 3.52
C GLU A 11 2.29 7.63 3.97
N LYS A 12 1.41 7.30 3.03
CA LYS A 12 0.21 6.53 3.33
C LYS A 12 0.53 5.12 3.81
N MET A 13 1.53 4.50 3.22
CA MET A 13 1.93 3.16 3.64
C MET A 13 2.58 3.18 5.01
N GLU A 14 3.34 4.22 5.34
CA GLU A 14 3.93 4.35 6.66
C GLU A 14 2.88 4.44 7.76
N GLU A 15 1.74 5.09 7.47
CA GLU A 15 0.66 5.20 8.44
C GLU A 15 0.11 3.84 8.87
N ILE A 16 0.19 2.86 8.00
CA ILE A 16 -0.29 1.50 8.29
C ILE A 16 0.87 0.56 8.61
N GLY A 17 2.06 1.10 8.83
CA GLY A 17 3.23 0.32 9.20
C GLY A 17 3.96 -0.34 8.05
N ASP A 18 3.67 0.02 6.82
CA ASP A 18 4.30 -0.55 5.63
C ASP A 18 5.33 0.44 5.09
N VAL A 19 6.60 0.21 5.40
CA VAL A 19 7.67 1.14 5.04
C VAL A 19 8.19 0.85 3.64
N TRP A 20 8.15 1.87 2.78
CA TRP A 20 8.62 1.79 1.40
C TRP A 20 9.66 2.88 1.14
N THR A 21 10.58 2.62 0.20
CA THR A 21 11.49 3.63 -0.31
C THR A 21 11.04 4.06 -1.70
N GLU A 22 11.51 5.22 -2.15
CA GLU A 22 11.21 5.72 -3.49
C GLU A 22 11.62 4.70 -4.56
N GLU A 23 12.77 4.10 -4.38
CA GLU A 23 13.30 3.13 -5.31
C GLU A 23 12.40 1.89 -5.39
N GLN A 24 11.94 1.41 -4.25
CA GLN A 24 11.06 0.25 -4.21
C GLN A 24 9.71 0.54 -4.87
N VAL A 25 9.14 1.70 -4.60
CA VAL A 25 7.87 2.09 -5.21
C VAL A 25 8.02 2.20 -6.72
N ASN A 26 9.10 2.82 -7.18
CA ASN A 26 9.35 2.95 -8.61
C ASN A 26 9.56 1.59 -9.28
N ASP A 27 10.20 0.68 -8.58
CA ASP A 27 10.49 -0.67 -9.11
C ASP A 27 9.22 -1.51 -9.25
N VAL A 28 8.35 -1.46 -8.28
CA VAL A 28 7.13 -2.28 -8.23
C VAL A 28 5.97 -1.59 -8.93
N TYR A 29 5.78 -0.30 -8.70
CA TYR A 29 4.64 0.46 -9.19
C TYR A 29 5.01 1.61 -10.11
N GLY A 30 6.23 1.62 -10.63
CA GLY A 30 6.70 2.72 -11.48
C GLY A 30 5.83 2.97 -12.70
N ASP A 31 5.28 1.91 -13.29
CA ASP A 31 4.43 2.00 -14.47
C ASP A 31 2.94 2.04 -14.13
N SER A 32 2.60 1.96 -12.86
CA SER A 32 1.22 1.98 -12.40
C SER A 32 0.81 3.39 -11.99
N SER A 33 -0.50 3.66 -11.99
CA SER A 33 -0.99 4.92 -11.47
C SER A 33 -1.01 4.88 -9.94
N PHE A 34 -1.04 6.05 -9.33
CA PHE A 34 -1.11 6.19 -7.88
C PHE A 34 -2.35 5.49 -7.32
N GLU A 35 -3.49 5.67 -7.98
CA GLU A 35 -4.73 5.05 -7.55
C GLU A 35 -4.67 3.53 -7.62
N ASP A 36 -4.07 2.99 -8.68
CA ASP A 36 -3.93 1.55 -8.85
C ASP A 36 -3.02 0.96 -7.77
N ALA A 37 -1.93 1.64 -7.48
CA ALA A 37 -0.99 1.17 -6.46
C ALA A 37 -1.65 1.17 -5.08
N LEU A 38 -2.38 2.22 -4.75
CA LEU A 38 -3.09 2.30 -3.47
C LEU A 38 -4.16 1.23 -3.37
N ALA A 39 -4.93 1.04 -4.43
CA ALA A 39 -5.99 0.04 -4.45
C ALA A 39 -5.43 -1.37 -4.25
N ASP A 40 -4.30 -1.65 -4.90
CA ASP A 40 -3.66 -2.95 -4.78
C ASP A 40 -3.22 -3.24 -3.35
N ARG A 41 -2.56 -2.26 -2.71
CA ARG A 41 -2.10 -2.43 -1.33
C ARG A 41 -3.25 -2.46 -0.34
N GLN A 42 -4.21 -1.57 -0.49
CA GLN A 42 -5.37 -1.51 0.41
C GLN A 42 -6.23 -2.76 0.32
N SER A 43 -6.41 -3.29 -0.88
CA SER A 43 -7.18 -4.51 -1.08
C SER A 43 -6.52 -5.69 -0.36
N SER A 44 -5.20 -5.78 -0.44
CA SER A 44 -4.44 -6.82 0.23
C SER A 44 -4.55 -6.71 1.74
N LEU A 45 -4.46 -5.49 2.26
CA LEU A 45 -4.54 -5.25 3.70
C LEU A 45 -5.95 -5.48 4.24
N ASP A 46 -6.96 -5.08 3.49
CA ASP A 46 -8.35 -5.32 3.87
C ASP A 46 -8.63 -6.82 3.98
N HIS A 47 -8.08 -7.60 3.06
CA HIS A 47 -8.24 -9.04 3.08
C HIS A 47 -7.60 -9.64 4.34
N MET A 48 -6.40 -9.20 4.68
CA MET A 48 -5.71 -9.65 5.88
C MET A 48 -6.48 -9.26 7.14
N SER A 49 -6.99 -8.05 7.17
CA SER A 49 -7.77 -7.57 8.31
C SER A 49 -9.03 -8.40 8.51
N ASP A 50 -9.67 -8.79 7.43
CA ASP A 50 -10.86 -9.62 7.49
C ASP A 50 -10.56 -11.00 8.07
N ILE A 51 -9.45 -11.59 7.68
CA ILE A 51 -9.02 -12.88 8.21
C ILE A 51 -8.74 -12.80 9.71
N ILE A 52 -8.06 -11.75 10.13
CA ILE A 52 -7.73 -11.54 11.53
C ILE A 52 -9.00 -11.34 12.36
N SER A 53 -9.95 -10.58 11.85
CA SER A 53 -11.24 -10.38 12.52
C SER A 53 -11.99 -11.69 12.73
N LYS A 54 -11.97 -12.57 11.76
CA LYS A 54 -12.61 -13.85 11.86
C LYS A 54 -12.00 -14.73 12.94
N VAL A 55 -10.69 -14.66 13.07
CA VAL A 55 -9.98 -15.44 14.09
C VAL A 55 -10.28 -14.91 15.49
N ILE A 56 -10.32 -13.59 15.64
CA ILE A 56 -10.59 -12.95 16.92
C ILE A 56 -12.05 -13.16 17.37
N ASP A 57 -12.95 -13.20 16.41
CA ASP A 57 -14.38 -13.30 16.67
C ASP A 57 -14.78 -14.66 17.25
N LYS A 58 -13.85 -15.57 17.24
CA LYS A 58 -14.06 -16.87 17.85
C LYS A 58 -13.63 -16.90 19.28
#